data_ef24bb579189e52cf3f40c7e92520482
#
_entry.id   ef24bb579189e52cf3f40c7e92520482
#
_cell.length_a   1.000
_cell.length_b   1.000
_cell.length_c   1.000
_cell.angle_alpha   90.00
_cell.angle_beta   90.00
_cell.angle_gamma   90.00
#
_symmetry.space_group_name_H-M   'P 1'
#
loop_
_entity.id
_entity.type
_entity.pdbx_description
1 polymer ?
#
loop_
_entity_poly.entity_id
_entity_poly.type
_entity_poly.pdbx_seq_one_letter_code
_entity_poly.pdbx_strand_id
1 'polypeptide(L)'
;MSRRVRFGLVMTLALPAAPAPAADPIVLFGGRVTLGGEVNLTFAPEDDGYFNYDGYRNNTLRRARLGVAAGLRAGDHLALVTQVLSDNLGTPRIYALYLRAHPWKERSFDIQVGRIPPVFGAFPREGYGPDRPLVGYPLAYQYLTSLRPDAAPASADGLLAMRGRGWLTQYPIGSPAPANGLPLVDADRWDTGFQVRVGSEPLEASAAVTQGTLSDPRFSDNNDGKQLSGRLAWRPLIGLVVGVSGARGPYLSKVVQQAAGGASGSSQTAWGLDLEYSRDYWLFRVEAVGSAWDVPVLRPPLLHGPVRALGLDGEARYKIAPGLYVAARLDHLGFSTVEGSAGPRSWDAPVWRVEGGLGYSVRRDLLFKLVYQHNWKDGGPLRSQGFLAAQLLFWL
;
A
#
# COMPACT_ATOMS: atom_id res chain seq x y z
N MET A 1 3.42 35.50 41.68
CA MET A 1 3.26 34.01 41.80
C MET A 1 2.95 33.45 40.42
N SER A 2 3.94 33.03 39.68
CA SER A 2 3.79 32.49 38.32
C SER A 2 3.81 30.95 38.40
N ARG A 3 2.69 30.31 38.10
CA ARG A 3 2.60 28.86 37.96
C ARG A 3 3.24 28.47 36.61
N ARG A 4 4.41 27.88 36.67
CA ARG A 4 5.01 27.18 35.54
C ARG A 4 4.26 25.86 35.34
N VAL A 5 3.49 25.76 34.27
CA VAL A 5 2.94 24.50 33.77
C VAL A 5 4.10 23.72 33.14
N ARG A 6 4.53 22.66 33.81
CA ARG A 6 5.45 21.68 33.22
C ARG A 6 4.66 20.82 32.24
N PHE A 7 4.84 21.04 30.96
CA PHE A 7 4.49 20.07 29.93
C PHE A 7 5.43 18.86 30.11
N GLY A 8 4.91 17.79 30.68
CA GLY A 8 5.54 16.50 30.63
C GLY A 8 5.52 15.98 29.20
N LEU A 9 6.68 16.00 28.55
CA LEU A 9 6.90 15.34 27.27
C LEU A 9 6.81 13.84 27.52
N VAL A 10 5.63 13.25 27.30
CA VAL A 10 5.48 11.79 27.20
C VAL A 10 6.14 11.42 25.88
N MET A 11 7.38 11.00 25.98
CA MET A 11 8.15 10.42 24.88
C MET A 11 7.55 9.05 24.60
N THR A 12 6.49 9.04 23.78
CA THR A 12 5.96 7.79 23.22
C THR A 12 7.06 7.22 22.36
N LEU A 13 7.68 6.17 22.82
CA LEU A 13 8.59 5.35 22.02
C LEU A 13 7.83 4.96 20.75
N ALA A 14 8.11 5.68 19.67
CA ALA A 14 7.58 5.37 18.36
C ALA A 14 8.09 3.99 17.97
N LEU A 15 7.27 2.98 18.20
CA LEU A 15 7.37 1.67 17.58
C LEU A 15 7.08 1.88 16.10
N PRO A 16 8.08 1.85 15.20
CA PRO A 16 7.80 2.01 13.80
C PRO A 16 7.12 0.76 13.26
N ALA A 17 6.03 0.97 12.55
CA ALA A 17 5.35 0.04 11.66
C ALA A 17 4.73 -1.23 12.27
N ALA A 18 4.41 -1.25 13.55
CA ALA A 18 3.15 -1.86 13.94
C ALA A 18 2.11 -0.74 13.98
N PRO A 19 0.86 -0.99 13.61
CA PRO A 19 -0.19 0.01 13.80
C PRO A 19 -0.18 0.39 15.27
N ALA A 20 0.14 1.62 15.59
CA ALA A 20 -0.12 2.10 16.93
C ALA A 20 -1.64 2.29 17.02
N PRO A 21 -2.39 1.46 17.75
CA PRO A 21 -3.78 1.76 18.00
C PRO A 21 -3.80 3.10 18.73
N ALA A 22 -4.58 4.05 18.22
CA ALA A 22 -4.78 5.36 18.86
C ALA A 22 -5.57 5.25 20.18
N ALA A 23 -6.14 4.10 20.49
CA ALA A 23 -6.61 3.67 21.79
C ALA A 23 -5.48 2.91 22.51
N ASP A 24 -5.47 2.96 23.84
CA ASP A 24 -4.47 2.23 24.61
C ASP A 24 -4.70 0.74 24.40
N PRO A 25 -3.71 -0.01 23.86
CA PRO A 25 -3.85 -1.45 23.69
C PRO A 25 -4.02 -2.11 25.05
N ILE A 26 -4.68 -3.24 25.08
CA ILE A 26 -4.79 -4.06 26.29
C ILE A 26 -3.38 -4.56 26.62
N VAL A 27 -2.87 -4.13 27.77
CA VAL A 27 -1.52 -4.48 28.23
C VAL A 27 -1.62 -5.50 29.36
N LEU A 28 -1.01 -6.67 29.15
CA LEU A 28 -1.03 -7.80 30.08
C LEU A 28 0.38 -8.18 30.52
N PHE A 29 0.48 -8.91 31.63
CA PHE A 29 1.73 -9.47 32.16
C PHE A 29 2.87 -8.45 32.32
N GLY A 30 2.55 -7.27 32.85
CA GLY A 30 3.54 -6.20 33.06
C GLY A 30 4.15 -5.64 31.77
N GLY A 31 3.38 -5.58 30.69
CA GLY A 31 3.84 -5.04 29.40
C GLY A 31 4.46 -6.06 28.45
N ARG A 32 4.49 -7.34 28.84
CA ARG A 32 5.03 -8.40 27.95
C ARG A 32 4.08 -8.77 26.82
N VAL A 33 2.80 -8.60 27.03
CA VAL A 33 1.77 -8.88 26.01
C VAL A 33 0.98 -7.61 25.75
N THR A 34 0.86 -7.21 24.49
CA THR A 34 -0.01 -6.13 24.04
C THR A 34 -1.01 -6.68 23.04
N LEU A 35 -2.28 -6.35 23.22
CA LEU A 35 -3.35 -6.75 22.31
C LEU A 35 -4.05 -5.50 21.78
N GLY A 36 -4.30 -5.46 20.49
CA GLY A 36 -5.07 -4.43 19.82
C GLY A 36 -6.08 -5.04 18.85
N GLY A 37 -7.05 -4.25 18.46
CA GLY A 37 -8.06 -4.69 17.50
C GLY A 37 -8.62 -3.54 16.69
N GLU A 38 -9.13 -3.84 15.51
CA GLU A 38 -9.81 -2.89 14.63
C GLU A 38 -11.07 -3.52 14.06
N VAL A 39 -12.16 -2.74 14.08
CA VAL A 39 -13.38 -3.02 13.34
C VAL A 39 -13.58 -1.87 12.37
N ASN A 40 -13.61 -2.17 11.07
CA ASN A 40 -13.77 -1.19 10.02
C ASN A 40 -14.95 -1.60 9.13
N LEU A 41 -16.03 -0.84 9.16
CA LEU A 41 -17.23 -1.07 8.37
C LEU A 41 -17.35 0.05 7.33
N THR A 42 -17.30 -0.31 6.06
CA THR A 42 -17.40 0.64 4.95
C THR A 42 -18.55 0.27 4.03
N PHE A 43 -19.37 1.25 3.69
CA PHE A 43 -20.58 1.12 2.87
C PHE A 43 -20.53 2.09 1.71
N ALA A 44 -20.72 1.57 0.49
CA ALA A 44 -20.85 2.34 -0.74
C ALA A 44 -21.75 1.60 -1.74
N PRO A 45 -22.23 2.27 -2.80
CA PRO A 45 -22.86 1.61 -3.95
C PRO A 45 -21.93 0.61 -4.64
N GLU A 46 -22.46 -0.15 -5.57
CA GLU A 46 -21.72 -1.09 -6.40
C GLU A 46 -20.70 -0.36 -7.29
N ASP A 47 -19.53 -0.96 -7.48
CA ASP A 47 -18.43 -0.42 -8.29
C ASP A 47 -18.34 -1.21 -9.60
N ASP A 48 -19.21 -0.85 -10.55
CA ASP A 48 -19.30 -1.50 -11.87
C ASP A 48 -18.06 -1.22 -12.73
N GLY A 49 -17.33 -0.16 -12.40
CA GLY A 49 -16.08 0.24 -13.08
C GLY A 49 -14.83 -0.45 -12.53
N TYR A 50 -14.93 -1.19 -11.43
CA TYR A 50 -13.82 -1.84 -10.74
C TYR A 50 -12.68 -0.89 -10.34
N PHE A 51 -13.03 0.30 -9.85
CA PHE A 51 -12.05 1.32 -9.47
C PHE A 51 -11.42 1.09 -8.10
N ASN A 52 -12.10 0.36 -7.20
CA ASN A 52 -11.75 0.25 -5.78
C ASN A 52 -11.52 -1.19 -5.31
N TYR A 53 -11.19 -2.10 -6.22
CA TYR A 53 -10.87 -3.48 -5.85
C TYR A 53 -9.38 -3.64 -5.53
N ASP A 54 -9.07 -4.30 -4.42
CA ASP A 54 -7.73 -4.68 -3.97
C ASP A 54 -7.45 -6.18 -4.14
N GLY A 55 -8.23 -6.83 -4.96
CA GLY A 55 -8.23 -8.24 -5.27
C GLY A 55 -9.61 -8.65 -5.74
N TYR A 56 -9.82 -9.95 -6.01
CA TYR A 56 -11.05 -10.42 -6.64
C TYR A 56 -12.34 -10.14 -5.88
N ARG A 57 -12.28 -10.06 -4.56
CA ARG A 57 -13.47 -10.13 -3.70
C ARG A 57 -13.66 -8.91 -2.84
N ASN A 58 -12.67 -8.06 -2.75
CA ASN A 58 -12.68 -6.98 -1.77
C ASN A 58 -12.70 -5.63 -2.46
N ASN A 59 -13.83 -4.95 -2.38
CA ASN A 59 -13.93 -3.55 -2.71
C ASN A 59 -13.65 -2.73 -1.45
N THR A 60 -12.69 -1.83 -1.49
CA THR A 60 -12.26 -1.05 -0.31
C THR A 60 -13.30 -0.08 0.20
N LEU A 61 -14.27 0.31 -0.66
CA LEU A 61 -15.41 1.14 -0.29
C LEU A 61 -16.64 0.33 0.19
N ARG A 62 -16.61 -1.02 0.09
CA ARG A 62 -17.67 -1.94 0.52
C ARG A 62 -17.09 -3.10 1.29
N ARG A 63 -16.60 -2.86 2.49
CA ARG A 63 -15.85 -3.87 3.23
C ARG A 63 -16.13 -3.81 4.72
N ALA A 64 -16.38 -4.98 5.31
CA ALA A 64 -16.30 -5.18 6.75
C ALA A 64 -14.95 -5.82 7.06
N ARG A 65 -14.03 -5.11 7.71
CA ARG A 65 -12.72 -5.62 8.12
C ARG A 65 -12.66 -5.76 9.62
N LEU A 66 -12.23 -6.93 10.07
CA LEU A 66 -11.87 -7.22 11.45
C LEU A 66 -10.36 -7.45 11.52
N GLY A 67 -9.69 -6.75 12.41
CA GLY A 67 -8.26 -6.90 12.66
C GLY A 67 -7.98 -7.22 14.11
N VAL A 68 -7.04 -8.13 14.37
CA VAL A 68 -6.50 -8.41 15.71
C VAL A 68 -4.99 -8.33 15.60
N ALA A 69 -4.37 -7.53 16.47
CA ALA A 69 -2.93 -7.39 16.57
C ALA A 69 -2.46 -7.86 17.94
N ALA A 70 -1.32 -8.54 18.00
CA ALA A 70 -0.68 -8.93 19.24
C ALA A 70 0.84 -8.69 19.16
N GLY A 71 1.40 -8.20 20.28
CA GLY A 71 2.83 -8.05 20.50
C GLY A 71 3.24 -8.86 21.71
N LEU A 72 4.24 -9.73 21.57
CA LEU A 72 4.85 -10.49 22.65
C LEU A 72 6.29 -10.04 22.84
N ARG A 73 6.65 -9.51 24.00
CA ARG A 73 8.02 -9.07 24.32
C ARG A 73 8.77 -10.12 25.14
N ALA A 74 9.91 -10.56 24.61
CA ALA A 74 10.86 -11.42 25.29
C ALA A 74 12.05 -10.56 25.77
N GLY A 75 11.86 -9.88 26.89
CA GLY A 75 12.81 -8.88 27.39
C GLY A 75 12.75 -7.54 26.64
N ASP A 76 13.83 -6.76 26.74
CA ASP A 76 13.90 -5.40 26.20
C ASP A 76 14.29 -5.33 24.72
N HIS A 77 14.81 -6.43 24.18
CA HIS A 77 15.48 -6.44 22.89
C HIS A 77 14.77 -7.26 21.82
N LEU A 78 13.82 -8.10 22.19
CA LEU A 78 13.14 -9.01 21.25
C LEU A 78 11.63 -8.94 21.44
N ALA A 79 10.92 -8.85 20.31
CA ALA A 79 9.47 -8.91 20.27
C ALA A 79 8.98 -9.74 19.07
N LEU A 80 7.92 -10.50 19.28
CA LEU A 80 7.12 -11.10 18.20
C LEU A 80 5.91 -10.21 17.96
N VAL A 81 5.69 -9.79 16.72
CA VAL A 81 4.54 -9.00 16.30
C VAL A 81 3.70 -9.82 15.35
N THR A 82 2.39 -9.87 15.58
CA THR A 82 1.44 -10.54 14.70
C THR A 82 0.20 -9.69 14.49
N GLN A 83 -0.35 -9.75 13.29
CA GLN A 83 -1.65 -9.18 12.95
C GLN A 83 -2.40 -10.13 12.02
N VAL A 84 -3.66 -10.37 12.36
CA VAL A 84 -4.59 -11.18 11.58
C VAL A 84 -5.74 -10.31 11.14
N LEU A 85 -6.10 -10.38 9.86
CA LEU A 85 -7.22 -9.65 9.27
C LEU A 85 -8.25 -10.63 8.71
N SER A 86 -9.52 -10.28 8.83
CA SER A 86 -10.64 -10.92 8.12
C SER A 86 -11.44 -9.85 7.39
N ASP A 87 -11.61 -10.01 6.09
CA ASP A 87 -12.41 -9.13 5.26
C ASP A 87 -13.75 -9.81 4.94
N ASN A 88 -14.86 -9.07 5.10
CA ASN A 88 -16.23 -9.52 4.84
C ASN A 88 -16.60 -10.83 5.56
N LEU A 89 -16.08 -11.01 6.79
CA LEU A 89 -16.23 -12.24 7.59
C LEU A 89 -15.70 -13.50 6.86
N GLY A 90 -14.84 -13.33 5.90
CA GLY A 90 -14.16 -14.42 5.19
C GLY A 90 -13.03 -15.05 6.00
N THR A 91 -12.29 -15.93 5.39
CA THR A 91 -11.17 -16.64 6.04
C THR A 91 -10.14 -15.66 6.60
N PRO A 92 -9.82 -15.71 7.90
CA PRO A 92 -8.77 -14.89 8.48
C PRO A 92 -7.42 -15.15 7.81
N ARG A 93 -6.65 -14.10 7.56
CA ARG A 93 -5.32 -14.16 6.98
C ARG A 93 -4.29 -13.48 7.85
N ILE A 94 -3.11 -14.05 7.92
CA ILE A 94 -1.96 -13.42 8.58
C ILE A 94 -1.52 -12.24 7.71
N TYR A 95 -1.68 -11.03 8.24
CA TYR A 95 -1.24 -9.80 7.58
C TYR A 95 0.21 -9.47 7.94
N ALA A 96 0.55 -9.58 9.23
CA ALA A 96 1.90 -9.41 9.76
C ALA A 96 2.26 -10.58 10.67
N LEU A 97 3.49 -11.07 10.59
CA LEU A 97 4.08 -12.02 11.54
C LEU A 97 5.60 -11.94 11.44
N TYR A 98 6.22 -11.23 12.37
CA TYR A 98 7.66 -11.07 12.35
C TYR A 98 8.27 -10.96 13.73
N LEU A 99 9.51 -11.42 13.84
CA LEU A 99 10.39 -11.14 14.96
C LEU A 99 11.04 -9.78 14.75
N ARG A 100 11.07 -8.98 15.80
CA ARG A 100 11.74 -7.68 15.84
C ARG A 100 12.83 -7.73 16.91
N ALA A 101 14.05 -7.43 16.51
CA ALA A 101 15.19 -7.29 17.41
C ALA A 101 15.65 -5.83 17.44
N HIS A 102 15.82 -5.29 18.65
CA HIS A 102 16.34 -3.95 18.92
C HIS A 102 17.59 -4.07 19.81
N PRO A 103 18.77 -4.34 19.22
CA PRO A 103 19.96 -4.75 19.98
C PRO A 103 20.49 -3.69 20.96
N TRP A 104 20.28 -2.39 20.65
CA TRP A 104 20.81 -1.28 21.43
C TRP A 104 19.69 -0.33 21.88
N LYS A 105 19.55 -0.11 23.18
CA LYS A 105 18.52 0.77 23.74
C LYS A 105 18.65 2.23 23.29
N GLU A 106 19.88 2.69 23.09
CA GLU A 106 20.18 4.11 22.81
C GLU A 106 20.35 4.42 21.32
N ARG A 107 20.39 3.41 20.45
CA ARG A 107 20.56 3.57 19.01
C ARG A 107 19.30 3.16 18.29
N SER A 108 18.83 3.99 17.38
CA SER A 108 17.72 3.66 16.49
C SER A 108 18.19 2.65 15.44
N PHE A 109 18.31 1.40 15.86
CA PHE A 109 18.67 0.26 15.01
C PHE A 109 17.66 -0.87 15.26
N ASP A 110 17.07 -1.39 14.20
CA ASP A 110 15.99 -2.37 14.27
C ASP A 110 16.16 -3.42 13.17
N ILE A 111 16.00 -4.67 13.52
CA ILE A 111 16.02 -5.80 12.59
C ILE A 111 14.65 -6.49 12.67
N GLN A 112 14.06 -6.77 11.53
CA GLN A 112 12.78 -7.49 11.43
C GLN A 112 12.92 -8.67 10.47
N VAL A 113 12.38 -9.82 10.87
CA VAL A 113 12.44 -11.07 10.10
C VAL A 113 11.10 -11.75 10.13
N GLY A 114 10.54 -12.08 8.98
CA GLY A 114 9.25 -12.72 8.82
C GLY A 114 8.38 -11.99 7.80
N ARG A 115 7.07 -11.93 8.03
CA ARG A 115 6.14 -11.18 7.21
C ARG A 115 6.13 -9.72 7.66
N ILE A 116 6.94 -8.91 7.00
CA ILE A 116 7.31 -7.54 7.37
C ILE A 116 6.56 -6.48 6.54
N PRO A 117 6.42 -5.25 7.07
CA PRO A 117 5.87 -4.15 6.29
C PRO A 117 6.79 -3.80 5.11
N PRO A 118 6.22 -3.36 3.96
CA PRO A 118 7.01 -2.97 2.81
C PRO A 118 7.91 -1.77 3.12
N VAL A 119 9.16 -1.82 2.64
CA VAL A 119 10.14 -0.74 2.75
C VAL A 119 10.08 0.10 1.48
N PHE A 120 8.98 0.83 1.30
CA PHE A 120 8.75 1.67 0.14
C PHE A 120 7.61 2.66 0.42
N GLY A 121 7.74 3.92 -0.05
CA GLY A 121 6.72 4.95 0.08
C GLY A 121 6.36 5.32 1.52
N ALA A 122 5.41 6.22 1.68
CA ALA A 122 4.87 6.62 2.97
C ALA A 122 3.59 5.86 3.32
N PHE A 123 2.79 5.48 2.33
CA PHE A 123 1.46 4.93 2.50
C PHE A 123 1.39 3.64 3.33
N PRO A 124 2.27 2.63 3.19
CA PRO A 124 2.18 1.42 4.02
C PRO A 124 2.26 1.68 5.52
N ARG A 125 2.83 2.81 5.94
CA ARG A 125 2.86 3.25 7.33
C ARG A 125 1.52 3.80 7.80
N GLU A 126 0.70 4.26 6.85
CA GLU A 126 -0.61 4.86 7.05
C GLU A 126 -1.74 3.90 6.70
N GLY A 127 -1.42 2.62 6.50
CA GLY A 127 -2.34 1.57 6.05
C GLY A 127 -3.52 1.30 6.99
N TYR A 128 -3.56 1.98 8.14
CA TYR A 128 -4.60 1.81 9.14
C TYR A 128 -5.70 2.84 8.99
N GLY A 129 -6.93 2.38 9.17
CA GLY A 129 -8.12 3.20 9.00
C GLY A 129 -8.10 4.53 9.77
N PRO A 130 -7.68 4.58 11.04
CA PRO A 130 -7.61 5.83 11.81
C PRO A 130 -6.64 6.87 11.26
N ASP A 131 -5.53 6.45 10.67
CA ASP A 131 -4.47 7.35 10.19
C ASP A 131 -4.76 7.94 8.80
N ARG A 132 -5.71 7.35 8.07
CA ARG A 132 -6.16 7.86 6.78
C ARG A 132 -7.28 8.87 6.94
N PRO A 133 -7.16 10.09 6.37
CA PRO A 133 -8.24 11.06 6.41
C PRO A 133 -9.47 10.65 5.59
N LEU A 134 -9.27 9.97 4.46
CA LEU A 134 -10.31 9.53 3.55
C LEU A 134 -10.54 8.01 3.64
N VAL A 135 -11.49 7.47 2.88
CA VAL A 135 -11.85 6.05 2.90
C VAL A 135 -11.05 5.27 1.84
N GLY A 136 -10.97 5.78 0.62
CA GLY A 136 -10.27 5.13 -0.48
C GLY A 136 -8.75 5.11 -0.30
N TYR A 137 -8.09 4.17 -0.99
CA TYR A 137 -6.63 4.15 -1.11
C TYR A 137 -6.18 4.99 -2.31
N PRO A 138 -4.97 5.57 -2.31
CA PRO A 138 -4.39 6.15 -3.52
C PRO A 138 -4.32 5.13 -4.67
N LEU A 139 -4.47 5.60 -5.92
CA LEU A 139 -4.52 4.71 -7.10
C LEU A 139 -3.26 3.84 -7.25
N ALA A 140 -2.08 4.36 -6.94
CA ALA A 140 -0.82 3.62 -7.01
C ALA A 140 -0.81 2.35 -6.14
N TYR A 141 -1.58 2.34 -5.05
CA TYR A 141 -1.61 1.27 -4.05
C TYR A 141 -2.77 0.30 -4.19
N GLN A 142 -3.70 0.58 -5.09
CA GLN A 142 -4.94 -0.19 -5.18
C GLN A 142 -5.32 -0.55 -6.60
N TYR A 143 -5.16 0.38 -7.58
CA TYR A 143 -5.69 0.18 -8.92
C TYR A 143 -5.03 -1.01 -9.60
N LEU A 144 -5.84 -1.99 -10.02
CA LEU A 144 -5.37 -3.20 -10.69
C LEU A 144 -5.08 -2.90 -12.16
N THR A 145 -3.80 -2.97 -12.53
CA THR A 145 -3.35 -2.87 -13.93
C THR A 145 -3.65 -4.15 -14.70
N SER A 146 -3.45 -4.14 -16.00
CA SER A 146 -3.57 -5.35 -16.82
C SER A 146 -2.39 -6.32 -16.73
N LEU A 147 -1.35 -6.07 -15.92
CA LEU A 147 -0.24 -7.01 -15.69
C LEU A 147 -0.61 -8.07 -14.65
N ARG A 148 -0.09 -9.28 -14.83
CA ARG A 148 -0.31 -10.42 -13.92
C ARG A 148 1.01 -11.07 -13.52
N PRO A 149 1.10 -11.69 -12.31
CA PRO A 149 2.28 -12.44 -11.89
C PRO A 149 2.30 -13.87 -12.41
N ASP A 150 1.16 -14.42 -12.83
CA ASP A 150 0.94 -15.83 -13.21
C ASP A 150 0.57 -16.03 -14.69
N ALA A 151 0.54 -14.94 -15.47
CA ALA A 151 0.30 -14.99 -16.91
C ALA A 151 0.94 -13.79 -17.64
N ALA A 152 1.28 -13.96 -18.92
CA ALA A 152 1.88 -12.93 -19.76
C ALA A 152 1.22 -12.85 -21.12
N PRO A 153 1.17 -11.66 -21.77
CA PRO A 153 0.68 -11.49 -23.13
C PRO A 153 1.64 -12.14 -24.13
N ALA A 154 1.10 -12.65 -25.25
CA ALA A 154 1.92 -13.20 -26.33
C ALA A 154 2.55 -12.10 -27.19
N SER A 155 1.95 -10.90 -27.27
CA SER A 155 2.38 -9.76 -28.08
C SER A 155 1.95 -8.44 -27.43
N ALA A 156 2.44 -7.32 -27.97
CA ALA A 156 1.98 -5.98 -27.55
C ALA A 156 0.47 -5.81 -27.78
N ASP A 157 -0.08 -6.32 -28.86
CA ASP A 157 -1.54 -6.29 -29.10
C ASP A 157 -2.31 -7.06 -28.03
N GLY A 158 -1.77 -8.20 -27.57
CA GLY A 158 -2.37 -8.97 -26.48
C GLY A 158 -2.42 -8.18 -25.15
N LEU A 159 -1.39 -7.39 -24.87
CA LEU A 159 -1.38 -6.47 -23.73
C LEU A 159 -2.42 -5.36 -23.90
N LEU A 160 -2.44 -4.69 -25.07
CA LEU A 160 -3.36 -3.61 -25.38
C LEU A 160 -4.83 -4.05 -25.38
N ALA A 161 -5.12 -5.31 -25.71
CA ALA A 161 -6.47 -5.86 -25.66
C ALA A 161 -7.04 -5.96 -24.23
N MET A 162 -6.18 -6.04 -23.21
CA MET A 162 -6.56 -6.09 -21.79
C MET A 162 -6.59 -4.71 -21.12
N ARG A 163 -6.35 -3.64 -21.82
CA ARG A 163 -6.33 -2.27 -21.36
C ARG A 163 -7.61 -1.89 -20.60
N GLY A 164 -7.47 -1.43 -19.37
CA GLY A 164 -8.58 -1.07 -18.49
C GLY A 164 -9.39 -2.25 -17.95
N ARG A 165 -8.87 -3.47 -18.08
CA ARG A 165 -9.50 -4.70 -17.60
C ARG A 165 -8.69 -5.36 -16.46
N GLY A 166 -7.95 -4.59 -15.70
CA GLY A 166 -7.09 -5.10 -14.62
C GLY A 166 -7.82 -5.98 -13.60
N TRP A 167 -9.12 -5.80 -13.42
CA TRP A 167 -9.90 -6.69 -12.58
C TRP A 167 -10.13 -8.09 -13.18
N LEU A 168 -10.11 -8.21 -14.52
CA LEU A 168 -10.35 -9.46 -15.23
C LEU A 168 -9.47 -9.56 -16.48
N THR A 169 -8.18 -9.82 -16.28
CA THR A 169 -7.21 -10.03 -17.37
C THR A 169 -7.08 -11.48 -17.72
N GLN A 170 -6.82 -11.77 -19.01
CA GLN A 170 -6.59 -13.11 -19.53
C GLN A 170 -5.47 -13.10 -20.56
N TYR A 171 -4.48 -13.97 -20.39
CA TYR A 171 -3.32 -14.09 -21.26
C TYR A 171 -3.05 -15.54 -21.64
N PRO A 172 -2.44 -15.81 -22.82
CA PRO A 172 -2.20 -17.16 -23.31
C PRO A 172 -0.96 -17.83 -22.73
N ILE A 173 -0.01 -17.07 -22.14
CA ILE A 173 1.22 -17.63 -21.56
C ILE A 173 1.03 -17.74 -20.03
N GLY A 174 1.22 -18.92 -19.47
CA GLY A 174 1.01 -19.19 -18.04
C GLY A 174 -0.42 -19.63 -17.74
N SER A 175 -1.06 -19.08 -16.70
CA SER A 175 -2.43 -19.42 -16.30
C SER A 175 -3.45 -18.83 -17.27
N PRO A 176 -4.21 -19.66 -18.02
CA PRO A 176 -5.18 -19.19 -18.99
C PRO A 176 -6.49 -18.68 -18.36
N ALA A 177 -6.74 -18.99 -17.09
CA ALA A 177 -7.94 -18.53 -16.40
C ALA A 177 -7.90 -17.01 -16.22
N PRO A 178 -9.03 -16.29 -16.39
CA PRO A 178 -9.12 -14.89 -16.06
C PRO A 178 -8.74 -14.62 -14.61
N ALA A 179 -7.93 -13.58 -14.39
CA ALA A 179 -7.48 -13.21 -13.05
C ALA A 179 -7.26 -11.70 -12.92
N ASN A 180 -7.18 -11.21 -11.68
CA ASN A 180 -6.87 -9.80 -11.43
C ASN A 180 -5.40 -9.50 -11.73
N GLY A 181 -5.17 -8.29 -12.19
CA GLY A 181 -3.85 -7.74 -12.41
C GLY A 181 -3.21 -7.20 -11.13
N LEU A 182 -2.06 -6.58 -11.29
CA LEU A 182 -1.21 -6.08 -10.23
C LEU A 182 -1.39 -4.56 -10.04
N PRO A 183 -1.43 -4.05 -8.80
CA PRO A 183 -1.23 -2.62 -8.55
C PRO A 183 0.24 -2.24 -8.75
N LEU A 184 0.60 -0.96 -8.65
CA LEU A 184 2.01 -0.56 -8.62
C LEU A 184 2.69 -1.02 -7.32
N VAL A 185 1.97 -0.83 -6.21
CA VAL A 185 2.35 -1.29 -4.86
C VAL A 185 1.10 -1.91 -4.22
N ASP A 186 1.21 -3.08 -3.64
CA ASP A 186 0.10 -3.74 -2.96
C ASP A 186 0.05 -3.26 -1.49
N ALA A 187 -0.97 -2.48 -1.13
CA ALA A 187 -1.17 -2.00 0.23
C ALA A 187 -1.85 -3.01 1.17
N ASP A 188 -2.45 -4.07 0.61
CA ASP A 188 -3.28 -5.01 1.37
C ASP A 188 -2.54 -6.28 1.80
N ARG A 189 -1.29 -6.45 1.37
CA ARG A 189 -0.45 -7.60 1.71
C ARG A 189 0.97 -7.18 2.07
N TRP A 190 1.56 -7.86 3.05
CA TRP A 190 2.97 -7.71 3.40
C TRP A 190 3.78 -8.88 2.89
N ASP A 191 5.07 -8.65 2.66
CA ASP A 191 5.98 -9.63 2.09
C ASP A 191 6.78 -10.36 3.18
N THR A 192 7.29 -11.54 2.85
CA THR A 192 8.15 -12.31 3.74
C THR A 192 9.62 -12.02 3.43
N GLY A 193 10.39 -11.66 4.45
CA GLY A 193 11.78 -11.33 4.26
C GLY A 193 12.50 -10.83 5.51
N PHE A 194 13.53 -10.07 5.27
CA PHE A 194 14.40 -9.47 6.26
C PHE A 194 14.51 -7.96 6.00
N GLN A 195 14.41 -7.17 7.06
CA GLN A 195 14.54 -5.72 7.02
C GLN A 195 15.51 -5.24 8.09
N VAL A 196 16.31 -4.26 7.73
CA VAL A 196 17.13 -3.47 8.65
C VAL A 196 16.67 -2.02 8.58
N ARG A 197 16.55 -1.38 9.73
CA ARG A 197 16.29 0.03 9.86
C ARG A 197 17.33 0.67 10.75
N VAL A 198 17.85 1.81 10.32
CA VAL A 198 18.84 2.62 11.02
C VAL A 198 18.37 4.07 10.96
N GLY A 199 18.50 4.80 12.04
CA GLY A 199 18.18 6.23 11.99
C GLY A 199 18.54 6.95 13.28
N SER A 200 18.78 8.23 13.11
CA SER A 200 18.79 9.24 14.15
C SER A 200 18.14 10.47 13.55
N GLU A 201 17.47 11.28 14.35
CA GLU A 201 17.01 12.56 13.82
C GLU A 201 18.20 13.38 13.26
N PRO A 202 18.06 13.96 12.06
CA PRO A 202 16.87 14.05 11.23
C PRO A 202 16.72 12.95 10.14
N LEU A 203 17.59 11.93 10.09
CA LEU A 203 17.65 10.95 9.00
C LEU A 203 17.29 9.55 9.46
N GLU A 204 16.53 8.84 8.64
CA GLU A 204 16.16 7.44 8.82
C GLU A 204 16.32 6.68 7.51
N ALA A 205 17.03 5.55 7.53
CA ALA A 205 17.21 4.66 6.40
C ALA A 205 16.65 3.27 6.72
N SER A 206 16.02 2.64 5.75
CA SER A 206 15.55 1.26 5.84
C SER A 206 15.91 0.52 4.57
N ALA A 207 16.26 -0.76 4.68
CA ALA A 207 16.52 -1.64 3.55
C ALA A 207 15.92 -3.02 3.84
N ALA A 208 15.41 -3.70 2.80
CA ALA A 208 14.85 -5.03 2.94
C ALA A 208 15.19 -5.93 1.75
N VAL A 209 15.20 -7.23 2.03
CA VAL A 209 15.23 -8.31 1.05
C VAL A 209 13.98 -9.15 1.28
N THR A 210 13.13 -9.30 0.25
CA THR A 210 11.86 -10.00 0.36
C THR A 210 11.64 -11.00 -0.77
N GLN A 211 10.66 -11.89 -0.64
CA GLN A 211 10.41 -12.99 -1.59
C GLN A 211 9.58 -12.57 -2.79
N GLY A 212 8.61 -11.68 -2.59
CA GLY A 212 7.73 -11.17 -3.64
C GLY A 212 8.25 -9.89 -4.29
N THR A 213 7.32 -9.05 -4.76
CA THR A 213 7.58 -7.69 -5.24
C THR A 213 6.62 -6.71 -4.62
N LEU A 214 6.83 -5.41 -4.85
CA LEU A 214 5.90 -4.37 -4.36
C LEU A 214 4.47 -4.61 -4.85
N SER A 215 4.31 -5.05 -6.10
CA SER A 215 3.01 -5.31 -6.71
C SER A 215 2.42 -6.68 -6.34
N ASP A 216 3.25 -7.64 -5.90
CA ASP A 216 2.85 -9.01 -5.55
C ASP A 216 3.62 -9.55 -4.35
N PRO A 217 3.35 -9.04 -3.13
CA PRO A 217 3.96 -9.55 -1.90
C PRO A 217 3.61 -11.02 -1.65
N ARG A 218 4.59 -11.83 -1.25
CA ARG A 218 4.45 -13.29 -1.13
C ARG A 218 4.74 -13.81 0.28
N PHE A 219 4.01 -14.86 0.67
CA PHE A 219 4.33 -15.63 1.87
C PHE A 219 5.43 -16.65 1.59
N SER A 220 5.35 -17.32 0.45
CA SER A 220 6.32 -18.31 -0.02
C SER A 220 6.87 -17.92 -1.38
N ASP A 221 8.11 -18.30 -1.63
CA ASP A 221 8.80 -18.03 -2.88
C ASP A 221 8.16 -18.78 -4.07
N ASN A 222 7.98 -18.09 -5.18
CA ASN A 222 7.46 -18.66 -6.43
C ASN A 222 8.30 -18.31 -7.66
N ASN A 223 9.48 -17.73 -7.46
CA ASN A 223 10.41 -17.30 -8.51
C ASN A 223 11.86 -17.53 -8.06
N ASP A 224 12.83 -17.35 -8.97
CA ASP A 224 14.26 -17.61 -8.69
C ASP A 224 15.01 -16.38 -8.18
N GLY A 225 14.31 -15.29 -7.83
CA GLY A 225 14.93 -14.06 -7.36
C GLY A 225 14.36 -13.53 -6.04
N LYS A 226 14.92 -12.42 -5.60
CA LYS A 226 14.46 -11.69 -4.42
C LYS A 226 14.28 -10.22 -4.76
N GLN A 227 13.34 -9.57 -4.10
CA GLN A 227 13.22 -8.13 -4.16
C GLN A 227 14.23 -7.49 -3.21
N LEU A 228 14.92 -6.49 -3.71
CA LEU A 228 15.66 -5.52 -2.89
C LEU A 228 14.83 -4.25 -2.85
N SER A 229 14.65 -3.69 -1.65
CA SER A 229 13.97 -2.40 -1.48
C SER A 229 14.67 -1.56 -0.43
N GLY A 230 14.53 -0.23 -0.55
CA GLY A 230 15.11 0.72 0.38
C GLY A 230 14.33 2.01 0.42
N ARG A 231 14.39 2.69 1.58
CA ARG A 231 13.81 4.00 1.81
C ARG A 231 14.73 4.85 2.66
N LEU A 232 14.89 6.12 2.27
CA LEU A 232 15.51 7.17 3.06
C LEU A 232 14.45 8.23 3.38
N ALA A 233 14.32 8.59 4.65
CA ALA A 233 13.43 9.65 5.11
C ALA A 233 14.24 10.73 5.84
N TRP A 234 13.97 11.99 5.50
CA TRP A 234 14.60 13.17 6.07
C TRP A 234 13.55 14.07 6.73
N ARG A 235 13.85 14.50 7.97
CA ARG A 235 13.01 15.39 8.78
C ARG A 235 13.74 16.71 9.04
N PRO A 236 13.79 17.64 8.05
CA PRO A 236 14.57 18.88 8.18
C PRO A 236 14.04 19.84 9.24
N LEU A 237 12.74 19.77 9.52
CA LEU A 237 12.07 20.59 10.52
C LEU A 237 10.85 19.85 11.09
N ILE A 238 10.35 20.36 12.22
CA ILE A 238 9.17 19.78 12.89
C ILE A 238 7.96 19.83 11.93
N GLY A 239 7.32 18.67 11.74
CA GLY A 239 6.14 18.52 10.90
C GLY A 239 6.43 18.29 9.41
N LEU A 240 7.70 18.32 8.94
CA LEU A 240 8.04 18.00 7.56
C LEU A 240 8.83 16.68 7.47
N VAL A 241 8.33 15.78 6.65
CA VAL A 241 9.03 14.55 6.27
C VAL A 241 9.14 14.50 4.76
N VAL A 242 10.34 14.23 4.26
CA VAL A 242 10.60 13.99 2.83
C VAL A 242 11.21 12.59 2.71
N GLY A 243 10.66 11.76 1.84
CA GLY A 243 11.12 10.39 1.61
C GLY A 243 11.47 10.11 0.17
N VAL A 244 12.47 9.25 -0.03
CA VAL A 244 12.80 8.64 -1.32
C VAL A 244 12.90 7.14 -1.16
N SER A 245 12.37 6.39 -2.11
CA SER A 245 12.29 4.93 -2.07
C SER A 245 12.69 4.32 -3.41
N GLY A 246 13.23 3.12 -3.37
CA GLY A 246 13.52 2.31 -4.54
C GLY A 246 13.31 0.83 -4.27
N ALA A 247 12.88 0.08 -5.29
CA ALA A 247 12.74 -1.36 -5.21
C ALA A 247 12.97 -2.02 -6.57
N ARG A 248 13.50 -3.26 -6.55
CA ARG A 248 13.61 -4.11 -7.72
C ARG A 248 13.52 -5.58 -7.34
N GLY A 249 12.68 -6.34 -8.06
CA GLY A 249 12.49 -7.77 -7.85
C GLY A 249 11.73 -8.43 -9.00
N PRO A 250 11.78 -9.77 -9.11
CA PRO A 250 11.07 -10.53 -10.14
C PRO A 250 9.57 -10.57 -9.82
N TYR A 251 8.71 -10.13 -10.75
CA TYR A 251 7.26 -10.14 -10.53
C TYR A 251 6.55 -11.35 -11.14
N LEU A 252 7.14 -11.99 -12.15
CA LEU A 252 6.56 -13.19 -12.76
C LEU A 252 6.94 -14.46 -12.00
N SER A 253 5.99 -15.38 -11.88
CA SER A 253 6.25 -16.72 -11.37
C SER A 253 7.19 -17.50 -12.27
N LYS A 254 7.95 -18.45 -11.69
CA LYS A 254 8.89 -19.32 -12.40
C LYS A 254 8.23 -20.07 -13.58
N VAL A 255 7.01 -20.52 -13.39
CA VAL A 255 6.25 -21.24 -14.44
C VAL A 255 6.03 -20.34 -15.66
N VAL A 256 5.66 -19.08 -15.46
CA VAL A 256 5.48 -18.13 -16.58
C VAL A 256 6.80 -17.77 -17.23
N GLN A 257 7.86 -17.56 -16.43
CA GLN A 257 9.20 -17.29 -16.97
C GLN A 257 9.69 -18.43 -17.87
N GLN A 258 9.51 -19.67 -17.46
CA GLN A 258 9.86 -20.85 -18.27
C GLN A 258 9.00 -20.95 -19.55
N ALA A 259 7.67 -20.74 -19.44
CA ALA A 259 6.75 -20.76 -20.58
C ALA A 259 7.04 -19.62 -21.57
N ALA A 260 7.61 -18.51 -21.10
CA ALA A 260 8.04 -17.37 -21.91
C ALA A 260 9.48 -17.53 -22.47
N GLY A 261 10.01 -18.74 -22.55
CA GLY A 261 11.32 -19.02 -23.13
C GLY A 261 12.51 -18.84 -22.19
N GLY A 262 12.28 -18.92 -20.87
CA GLY A 262 13.34 -18.78 -19.88
C GLY A 262 13.84 -17.34 -19.73
N ALA A 263 13.01 -16.37 -20.03
CA ALA A 263 13.34 -14.94 -19.93
C ALA A 263 13.80 -14.58 -18.50
N SER A 264 15.10 -14.72 -18.27
CA SER A 264 15.77 -14.15 -17.11
C SER A 264 15.60 -12.63 -17.20
N GLY A 265 14.88 -12.00 -16.27
CA GLY A 265 14.78 -10.56 -16.22
C GLY A 265 13.37 -9.95 -16.17
N SER A 266 12.33 -10.77 -16.01
CA SER A 266 10.96 -10.24 -15.79
C SER A 266 10.86 -9.58 -14.43
N SER A 267 11.45 -8.38 -14.30
CA SER A 267 11.52 -7.63 -13.06
C SER A 267 10.55 -6.45 -13.04
N GLN A 268 10.08 -6.12 -11.86
CA GLN A 268 9.53 -4.81 -11.52
C GLN A 268 10.67 -3.96 -10.95
N THR A 269 10.84 -2.76 -11.47
CA THR A 269 11.70 -1.72 -10.89
C THR A 269 10.81 -0.54 -10.53
N ALA A 270 10.86 -0.08 -9.28
CA ALA A 270 10.03 1.00 -8.80
C ALA A 270 10.85 2.06 -8.07
N TRP A 271 10.38 3.31 -8.11
CA TRP A 271 10.87 4.43 -7.33
C TRP A 271 9.70 5.20 -6.73
N GLY A 272 9.92 5.83 -5.59
CA GLY A 272 8.93 6.64 -4.90
C GLY A 272 9.55 7.90 -4.32
N LEU A 273 8.79 8.98 -4.37
CA LEU A 273 9.07 10.26 -3.68
C LEU A 273 7.85 10.61 -2.86
N ASP A 274 8.02 10.88 -1.58
CA ASP A 274 6.95 11.25 -0.67
C ASP A 274 7.28 12.49 0.16
N LEU A 275 6.27 13.31 0.41
CA LEU A 275 6.33 14.47 1.27
C LEU A 275 5.11 14.49 2.18
N GLU A 276 5.33 14.63 3.49
CA GLU A 276 4.30 14.94 4.47
C GLU A 276 4.65 16.25 5.19
N TYR A 277 3.68 17.15 5.26
CA TYR A 277 3.80 18.40 6.02
C TYR A 277 2.60 18.58 6.94
N SER A 278 2.87 18.63 8.24
CA SER A 278 1.86 18.83 9.28
C SER A 278 2.18 20.08 10.10
N ARG A 279 1.29 21.07 10.05
CA ARG A 279 1.41 22.30 10.83
C ARG A 279 0.05 22.80 11.28
N ASP A 280 -0.08 23.13 12.55
CA ASP A 280 -1.29 23.62 13.19
C ASP A 280 -2.48 22.68 12.95
N TYR A 281 -3.46 23.08 12.14
CA TYR A 281 -4.65 22.30 11.80
C TYR A 281 -4.54 21.58 10.45
N TRP A 282 -3.46 21.82 9.68
CA TRP A 282 -3.24 21.27 8.35
C TRP A 282 -2.36 20.02 8.37
N LEU A 283 -2.69 19.10 7.50
CA LEU A 283 -1.84 18.00 7.05
C LEU A 283 -1.89 17.96 5.53
N PHE A 284 -0.73 17.98 4.89
CA PHE A 284 -0.56 17.83 3.45
C PHE A 284 0.32 16.60 3.20
N ARG A 285 -0.06 15.80 2.22
CA ARG A 285 0.69 14.64 1.74
C ARG A 285 0.75 14.69 0.23
N VAL A 286 1.89 14.39 -0.33
CA VAL A 286 2.08 14.23 -1.78
C VAL A 286 2.96 13.02 -1.98
N GLU A 287 2.57 12.14 -2.89
CA GLU A 287 3.41 11.01 -3.26
C GLU A 287 3.44 10.83 -4.78
N ALA A 288 4.62 10.43 -5.29
CA ALA A 288 4.84 10.00 -6.66
C ALA A 288 5.44 8.61 -6.66
N VAL A 289 4.80 7.65 -7.34
CA VAL A 289 5.24 6.27 -7.48
C VAL A 289 5.42 5.95 -8.95
N GLY A 290 6.66 5.74 -9.38
CA GLY A 290 6.99 5.23 -10.72
C GLY A 290 7.27 3.73 -10.66
N SER A 291 6.76 2.97 -11.63
CA SER A 291 7.04 1.55 -11.76
C SER A 291 7.27 1.16 -13.21
N ALA A 292 8.20 0.24 -13.45
CA ALA A 292 8.55 -0.30 -14.75
C ALA A 292 8.63 -1.82 -14.68
N TRP A 293 8.03 -2.51 -15.65
CA TRP A 293 8.01 -3.97 -15.72
C TRP A 293 8.60 -4.46 -17.04
N ASP A 294 9.51 -5.41 -16.96
CA ASP A 294 10.03 -6.15 -18.10
C ASP A 294 9.05 -7.27 -18.45
N VAL A 295 8.13 -6.99 -19.39
CA VAL A 295 7.09 -7.93 -19.80
C VAL A 295 7.59 -8.79 -20.97
N PRO A 296 7.67 -10.12 -20.82
CA PRO A 296 8.04 -10.99 -21.93
C PRO A 296 6.90 -11.09 -22.96
N VAL A 297 7.24 -10.92 -24.24
CA VAL A 297 6.35 -11.16 -25.37
C VAL A 297 7.07 -12.03 -26.39
N LEU A 298 6.37 -12.99 -26.99
CA LEU A 298 6.96 -14.03 -27.86
C LEU A 298 6.68 -13.81 -29.35
N ARG A 299 5.72 -12.95 -29.68
CA ARG A 299 5.26 -12.72 -31.06
C ARG A 299 5.16 -11.24 -31.36
N PRO A 300 5.39 -10.84 -32.60
CA PRO A 300 5.14 -9.47 -33.05
C PRO A 300 3.66 -9.04 -32.86
N PRO A 301 3.41 -7.75 -32.61
CA PRO A 301 4.40 -6.72 -32.31
C PRO A 301 5.11 -6.96 -30.99
N LEU A 302 6.43 -6.74 -30.94
CA LEU A 302 7.24 -6.87 -29.73
C LEU A 302 7.20 -5.58 -28.90
N LEU A 303 7.51 -5.71 -27.60
CA LEU A 303 7.76 -4.55 -26.75
C LEU A 303 9.21 -4.10 -26.91
N HIS A 304 9.44 -2.80 -27.10
CA HIS A 304 10.78 -2.21 -27.29
C HIS A 304 11.45 -1.81 -25.96
N GLY A 305 10.94 -2.26 -24.84
CA GLY A 305 11.46 -1.97 -23.49
C GLY A 305 10.42 -2.19 -22.41
N PRO A 306 10.74 -1.84 -21.16
CA PRO A 306 9.81 -2.04 -20.05
C PRO A 306 8.57 -1.15 -20.22
N VAL A 307 7.42 -1.70 -19.89
CA VAL A 307 6.18 -0.92 -19.74
C VAL A 307 6.23 -0.15 -18.43
N ARG A 308 5.83 1.13 -18.45
CA ARG A 308 5.96 2.03 -17.31
C ARG A 308 4.63 2.59 -16.88
N ALA A 309 4.49 2.83 -15.57
CA ALA A 309 3.38 3.57 -14.99
C ALA A 309 3.88 4.60 -14.00
N LEU A 310 3.11 5.68 -13.83
CA LEU A 310 3.35 6.75 -12.87
C LEU A 310 2.05 7.06 -12.14
N GLY A 311 2.04 6.81 -10.83
CA GLY A 311 1.00 7.24 -9.91
C GLY A 311 1.42 8.54 -9.22
N LEU A 312 0.50 9.49 -9.15
CA LEU A 312 0.64 10.75 -8.44
C LEU A 312 -0.57 10.93 -7.55
N ASP A 313 -0.37 11.24 -6.30
CA ASP A 313 -1.45 11.64 -5.40
C ASP A 313 -1.05 12.85 -4.55
N GLY A 314 -2.06 13.65 -4.23
CA GLY A 314 -1.95 14.78 -3.32
C GLY A 314 -3.17 14.83 -2.42
N GLU A 315 -2.94 14.80 -1.10
CA GLU A 315 -3.97 14.79 -0.06
C GLU A 315 -3.80 15.98 0.88
N ALA A 316 -4.91 16.61 1.26
CA ALA A 316 -4.94 17.64 2.28
C ALA A 316 -6.03 17.35 3.30
N ARG A 317 -5.74 17.59 4.60
CA ARG A 317 -6.71 17.53 5.69
C ARG A 317 -6.64 18.80 6.51
N TYR A 318 -7.79 19.33 6.88
CA TYR A 318 -7.93 20.48 7.79
C TYR A 318 -8.83 20.14 8.97
N LYS A 319 -8.35 20.33 10.20
CA LYS A 319 -9.13 20.17 11.43
C LYS A 319 -9.97 21.43 11.66
N ILE A 320 -11.31 21.31 11.58
CA ILE A 320 -12.26 22.39 11.76
C ILE A 320 -12.53 22.65 13.24
N ALA A 321 -12.70 21.56 13.99
CA ALA A 321 -13.01 21.60 15.43
C ALA A 321 -12.45 20.34 16.10
N PRO A 322 -12.43 20.25 17.43
CA PRO A 322 -12.08 19.01 18.14
C PRO A 322 -12.88 17.83 17.61
N GLY A 323 -12.17 16.82 17.12
CA GLY A 323 -12.76 15.60 16.55
C GLY A 323 -13.27 15.74 15.11
N LEU A 324 -13.48 16.95 14.56
CA LEU A 324 -14.02 17.17 13.21
C LEU A 324 -12.95 17.66 12.24
N TYR A 325 -12.85 17.01 11.09
CA TYR A 325 -11.98 17.44 9.99
C TYR A 325 -12.66 17.29 8.62
N VAL A 326 -12.14 18.02 7.65
CA VAL A 326 -12.39 17.80 6.22
C VAL A 326 -11.10 17.36 5.56
N ALA A 327 -11.23 16.60 4.48
CA ALA A 327 -10.09 16.18 3.66
C ALA A 327 -10.46 16.10 2.19
N ALA A 328 -9.46 16.26 1.34
CA ALA A 328 -9.58 16.08 -0.11
C ALA A 328 -8.32 15.43 -0.66
N ARG A 329 -8.47 14.63 -1.72
CA ARG A 329 -7.37 14.00 -2.46
C ARG A 329 -7.63 14.05 -3.96
N LEU A 330 -6.55 14.25 -4.71
CA LEU A 330 -6.49 14.13 -6.16
C LEU A 330 -5.46 13.06 -6.49
N ASP A 331 -5.87 12.07 -7.28
CA ASP A 331 -5.00 10.99 -7.75
C ASP A 331 -4.96 10.95 -9.29
N HIS A 332 -3.81 10.61 -9.84
CA HIS A 332 -3.63 10.27 -11.25
C HIS A 332 -2.76 9.03 -11.40
N LEU A 333 -3.15 8.12 -12.28
CA LEU A 333 -2.35 6.98 -12.70
C LEU A 333 -2.24 6.99 -14.23
N GLY A 334 -1.02 7.21 -14.72
CA GLY A 334 -0.68 7.26 -16.14
C GLY A 334 0.21 6.10 -16.56
N PHE A 335 0.20 5.78 -17.87
CA PHE A 335 0.88 4.63 -18.46
C PHE A 335 1.64 5.02 -19.72
N SER A 336 2.84 4.44 -19.92
CA SER A 336 3.64 4.66 -21.11
C SER A 336 2.97 4.12 -22.37
N THR A 337 3.32 4.69 -23.51
CA THR A 337 2.85 4.24 -24.82
C THR A 337 3.59 2.97 -25.25
N VAL A 338 2.84 2.07 -25.87
CA VAL A 338 3.30 0.82 -26.49
C VAL A 338 2.83 0.81 -27.94
N GLU A 339 3.71 0.36 -28.85
CA GLU A 339 3.42 0.23 -30.28
C GLU A 339 2.71 -1.10 -30.51
N GLY A 340 1.45 -1.03 -30.97
CA GLY A 340 0.65 -2.17 -31.43
C GLY A 340 0.42 -2.13 -32.93
N SER A 341 -0.21 -3.15 -33.50
CA SER A 341 -0.55 -3.22 -34.91
C SER A 341 -1.47 -2.09 -35.38
N ALA A 342 -2.28 -1.54 -34.47
CA ALA A 342 -3.18 -0.42 -34.73
C ALA A 342 -2.55 0.96 -34.44
N GLY A 343 -1.24 1.02 -34.15
CA GLY A 343 -0.47 2.20 -33.76
C GLY A 343 -0.25 2.35 -32.27
N PRO A 344 0.39 3.47 -31.86
CA PRO A 344 0.81 3.70 -30.47
C PRO A 344 -0.39 3.97 -29.56
N ARG A 345 -0.38 3.34 -28.38
CA ARG A 345 -1.41 3.53 -27.35
C ARG A 345 -0.83 3.29 -25.95
N SER A 346 -1.36 3.97 -24.93
CA SER A 346 -0.99 3.65 -23.53
C SER A 346 -1.32 2.19 -23.22
N TRP A 347 -0.37 1.46 -22.60
CA TRP A 347 -0.49 0.03 -22.40
C TRP A 347 -1.62 -0.37 -21.42
N ASP A 348 -2.01 0.56 -20.54
CA ASP A 348 -3.23 0.45 -19.76
C ASP A 348 -4.03 1.75 -19.78
N ALA A 349 -5.22 1.78 -19.20
CA ALA A 349 -6.13 2.91 -19.20
C ALA A 349 -5.74 3.94 -18.14
N PRO A 350 -5.30 5.16 -18.49
CA PRO A 350 -5.08 6.21 -17.52
C PRO A 350 -6.31 6.50 -16.67
N VAL A 351 -6.09 6.74 -15.37
CA VAL A 351 -7.15 6.96 -14.39
C VAL A 351 -6.92 8.27 -13.65
N TRP A 352 -8.00 8.99 -13.43
CA TRP A 352 -8.10 10.12 -12.53
C TRP A 352 -9.10 9.83 -11.42
N ARG A 353 -8.80 10.30 -10.22
CA ARG A 353 -9.70 10.22 -9.06
C ARG A 353 -9.66 11.52 -8.29
N VAL A 354 -10.86 11.99 -7.92
CA VAL A 354 -11.02 13.05 -6.92
C VAL A 354 -11.83 12.46 -5.77
N GLU A 355 -11.36 12.63 -4.55
CA GLU A 355 -12.06 12.20 -3.35
C GLU A 355 -12.09 13.35 -2.35
N GLY A 356 -13.24 13.58 -1.71
CA GLY A 356 -13.38 14.60 -0.69
C GLY A 356 -14.40 14.16 0.36
N GLY A 357 -14.18 14.58 1.59
CA GLY A 357 -15.08 14.16 2.66
C GLY A 357 -14.76 14.77 4.01
N LEU A 358 -15.47 14.27 5.01
CA LEU A 358 -15.32 14.68 6.40
C LEU A 358 -15.11 13.44 7.29
N GLY A 359 -14.43 13.65 8.41
CA GLY A 359 -14.31 12.66 9.48
C GLY A 359 -14.63 13.28 10.83
N TYR A 360 -15.36 12.51 11.65
CA TYR A 360 -15.75 12.91 12.98
C TYR A 360 -15.42 11.83 14.00
N SER A 361 -14.51 12.14 14.91
CA SER A 361 -14.18 11.30 16.06
C SER A 361 -15.28 11.46 17.13
N VAL A 362 -16.22 10.53 17.16
CA VAL A 362 -17.29 10.48 18.14
C VAL A 362 -16.73 10.25 19.55
N ARG A 363 -15.71 9.41 19.60
CA ARG A 363 -14.89 9.11 20.78
C ARG A 363 -13.44 8.97 20.33
N ARG A 364 -12.52 8.80 21.29
CA ARG A 364 -11.09 8.59 21.04
C ARG A 364 -10.81 7.37 20.16
N ASP A 365 -11.62 6.34 20.29
CA ASP A 365 -11.54 5.02 19.69
C ASP A 365 -12.61 4.75 18.62
N LEU A 366 -13.43 5.77 18.29
CA LEU A 366 -14.54 5.64 17.33
C LEU A 366 -14.57 6.83 16.36
N LEU A 367 -14.30 6.54 15.08
CA LEU A 367 -14.26 7.52 13.99
C LEU A 367 -15.31 7.18 12.93
N PHE A 368 -16.11 8.16 12.58
CA PHE A 368 -17.00 8.12 11.42
C PHE A 368 -16.42 8.95 10.30
N LYS A 369 -16.50 8.45 9.04
CA LYS A 369 -16.14 9.19 7.83
C LYS A 369 -17.26 9.13 6.82
N LEU A 370 -17.46 10.24 6.10
CA LEU A 370 -18.34 10.33 4.94
C LEU A 370 -17.57 10.97 3.80
N VAL A 371 -17.46 10.28 2.66
CA VAL A 371 -16.68 10.73 1.52
C VAL A 371 -17.45 10.60 0.22
N TYR A 372 -17.20 11.52 -0.70
CA TYR A 372 -17.57 11.39 -2.09
C TYR A 372 -16.31 11.19 -2.93
N GLN A 373 -16.30 10.16 -3.77
CA GLN A 373 -15.22 9.83 -4.70
C GLN A 373 -15.75 9.81 -6.12
N HIS A 374 -15.03 10.40 -7.05
CA HIS A 374 -15.33 10.32 -8.46
C HIS A 374 -14.11 9.86 -9.26
N ASN A 375 -14.31 8.91 -10.16
CA ASN A 375 -13.26 8.29 -10.96
C ASN A 375 -13.54 8.45 -12.44
N TRP A 376 -12.46 8.64 -13.22
CA TRP A 376 -12.48 8.62 -14.69
C TRP A 376 -11.35 7.75 -15.20
N LYS A 377 -11.60 6.93 -16.22
CA LYS A 377 -10.55 6.16 -16.90
C LYS A 377 -10.80 6.09 -18.41
N ASP A 378 -9.70 6.06 -19.17
CA ASP A 378 -9.75 5.96 -20.63
C ASP A 378 -9.75 4.50 -21.10
N GLY A 379 -10.70 3.70 -20.66
CA GLY A 379 -10.83 2.29 -21.07
C GLY A 379 -11.62 1.44 -20.08
N GLY A 380 -11.82 0.18 -20.43
CA GLY A 380 -12.57 -0.78 -19.62
C GLY A 380 -14.10 -0.67 -19.77
N PRO A 381 -14.88 -1.42 -18.96
CA PRO A 381 -16.33 -1.54 -19.11
C PRO A 381 -17.06 -0.24 -18.78
N LEU A 382 -16.61 0.52 -17.80
CA LEU A 382 -17.19 1.79 -17.40
C LEU A 382 -16.08 2.85 -17.28
N ARG A 383 -16.30 4.01 -17.92
CA ARG A 383 -15.28 5.07 -17.99
C ARG A 383 -15.36 6.09 -16.87
N SER A 384 -16.50 6.22 -16.22
CA SER A 384 -16.69 7.21 -15.15
C SER A 384 -17.72 6.71 -14.15
N GLN A 385 -17.41 6.86 -12.84
CA GLN A 385 -18.35 6.49 -11.77
C GLN A 385 -18.04 7.29 -10.49
N GLY A 386 -19.12 7.76 -9.86
CA GLY A 386 -19.07 8.41 -8.56
C GLY A 386 -19.62 7.53 -7.46
N PHE A 387 -19.06 7.67 -6.25
CA PHE A 387 -19.42 6.92 -5.04
C PHE A 387 -19.62 7.85 -3.86
N LEU A 388 -20.71 7.67 -3.13
CA LEU A 388 -20.84 8.17 -1.77
C LEU A 388 -20.55 7.01 -0.84
N ALA A 389 -19.51 7.11 -0.01
CA ALA A 389 -19.11 6.08 0.93
C ALA A 389 -19.15 6.57 2.39
N ALA A 390 -19.64 5.73 3.28
CA ALA A 390 -19.62 5.94 4.71
C ALA A 390 -18.76 4.87 5.38
N GLN A 391 -17.93 5.25 6.36
CA GLN A 391 -17.06 4.34 7.11
C GLN A 391 -17.21 4.57 8.59
N LEU A 392 -17.33 3.49 9.35
CA LEU A 392 -17.26 3.46 10.81
C LEU A 392 -16.04 2.65 11.22
N LEU A 393 -15.18 3.27 12.01
CA LEU A 393 -13.94 2.69 12.53
C LEU A 393 -14.01 2.65 14.05
N PHE A 394 -13.78 1.48 14.61
CA PHE A 394 -13.54 1.27 16.04
C PHE A 394 -12.23 0.54 16.22
N TRP A 395 -11.40 0.97 17.20
CA TRP A 395 -10.12 0.32 17.51
C TRP A 395 -9.83 0.34 19.00
N LEU A 396 -8.98 -0.65 19.43
CA LEU A 396 -8.51 -0.84 20.79
C LEU A 396 -6.99 -0.72 20.86
#